data_8fb4b8359093d83a38c226814cd07c14
#
_entry.id   8fb4b8359093d83a38c226814cd07c14
#
_cell.length_a   1.000
_cell.length_b   1.000
_cell.length_c   1.000
_cell.angle_alpha   90.00
_cell.angle_beta   90.00
_cell.angle_gamma   90.00
#
_symmetry.space_group_name_H-M   'P 1'
#
loop_
_entity.id
_entity.type
_entity.pdbx_description
1 polymer ?
#
loop_
_entity_poly.entity_id
_entity_poly.type
_entity_poly.pdbx_seq_one_letter_code
_entity_poly.pdbx_strand_id
1 'polypeptide(L)'
;MKIVVLTNDNFFSFTVLRNFLEKRKNEIKLVVFSSTLIGKRGILESVKWSFENTGIRHTLFKLLVYGIFKVIRILCRLLPFIENRYSSSLWVQRNNLNSISAANVNAPEIMEQIRQANPDLIISVSMNQIIKKDILTLPVKRCINVHCAPLPQYGGMSPYVWALANNEDHSATTIHYMEEGLDEGDIIVQEKVNVQRGDSAFSLFYRCCLRARELLVEVVDEIEAGTVTSYKQDLSQKTYFSWPTKDCVKNLHKNGYCLAKIADFTNALFNQKPRIK
;
A
#
# COMPACT_ATOMS: atom_id res chain seq x y z
N MET A 1 -1.39 18.67 12.93
CA MET A 1 -0.96 18.88 11.51
C MET A 1 -2.15 18.86 10.56
N LYS A 2 -2.02 19.41 9.34
CA LYS A 2 -2.95 19.21 8.22
C LYS A 2 -2.39 18.09 7.33
N ILE A 3 -3.12 17.01 7.18
CA ILE A 3 -2.62 15.82 6.47
C ILE A 3 -3.49 15.52 5.27
N VAL A 4 -2.86 15.26 4.13
CA VAL A 4 -3.49 14.70 2.93
C VAL A 4 -3.02 13.26 2.76
N VAL A 5 -3.96 12.36 2.49
CA VAL A 5 -3.68 10.93 2.26
C VAL A 5 -3.92 10.60 0.79
N LEU A 6 -2.91 10.05 0.12
CA LEU A 6 -2.99 9.53 -1.23
C LEU A 6 -3.00 8.00 -1.17
N THR A 7 -4.05 7.37 -1.64
CA THR A 7 -4.19 5.91 -1.52
C THR A 7 -5.08 5.33 -2.61
N ASN A 8 -5.18 4.02 -2.66
CA ASN A 8 -6.27 3.35 -3.37
C ASN A 8 -7.19 2.64 -2.36
N ASP A 9 -8.41 2.32 -2.76
CA ASP A 9 -9.39 1.68 -1.89
C ASP A 9 -9.31 0.16 -1.99
N ASN A 10 -8.36 -0.43 -1.26
CA ASN A 10 -8.24 -1.88 -1.13
C ASN A 10 -8.00 -2.30 0.32
N PHE A 11 -8.13 -3.59 0.57
CA PHE A 11 -7.94 -4.19 1.89
C PHE A 11 -6.56 -3.90 2.50
N PHE A 12 -5.50 -4.02 1.73
CA PHE A 12 -4.13 -3.85 2.22
C PHE A 12 -3.83 -2.40 2.58
N SER A 13 -4.27 -1.45 1.73
CA SER A 13 -4.10 -0.02 2.04
C SER A 13 -4.87 0.37 3.31
N PHE A 14 -6.08 -0.16 3.49
CA PHE A 14 -6.82 0.08 4.72
C PHE A 14 -6.17 -0.57 5.95
N THR A 15 -5.59 -1.76 5.79
CA THR A 15 -4.83 -2.41 6.87
C THR A 15 -3.69 -1.52 7.36
N VAL A 16 -2.95 -0.89 6.46
CA VAL A 16 -1.87 0.05 6.81
C VAL A 16 -2.42 1.32 7.46
N LEU A 17 -3.43 1.92 6.86
CA LEU A 17 -3.94 3.23 7.26
C LEU A 17 -4.79 3.21 8.53
N ARG A 18 -5.35 2.08 8.93
CA ARG A 18 -6.39 2.00 9.94
C ARG A 18 -6.06 2.74 11.24
N ASN A 19 -4.96 2.37 11.92
CA ASN A 19 -4.61 2.98 13.21
C ASN A 19 -4.33 4.48 13.06
N PHE A 20 -3.68 4.86 11.96
CA PHE A 20 -3.43 6.27 11.63
C PHE A 20 -4.75 7.04 11.44
N LEU A 21 -5.68 6.52 10.64
CA LEU A 21 -6.97 7.13 10.40
C LEU A 21 -7.77 7.31 11.70
N GLU A 22 -7.78 6.28 12.57
CA GLU A 22 -8.46 6.31 13.86
C GLU A 22 -7.83 7.35 14.81
N LYS A 23 -6.50 7.39 14.92
CA LYS A 23 -5.77 8.28 15.83
C LYS A 23 -5.76 9.74 15.36
N ARG A 24 -5.62 9.98 14.05
CA ARG A 24 -5.37 11.31 13.47
C ARG A 24 -6.54 11.86 12.65
N LYS A 25 -7.76 11.33 12.85
CA LYS A 25 -8.97 11.69 12.10
C LYS A 25 -9.16 13.20 11.89
N ASN A 26 -8.99 13.99 12.93
CA ASN A 26 -9.25 15.43 12.91
C ASN A 26 -8.19 16.23 12.13
N GLU A 27 -7.05 15.64 11.86
CA GLU A 27 -5.94 16.23 11.13
C GLU A 27 -6.05 15.99 9.63
N ILE A 28 -6.83 14.99 9.21
CA ILE A 28 -7.00 14.63 7.80
C ILE A 28 -7.89 15.68 7.11
N LYS A 29 -7.34 16.38 6.13
CA LYS A 29 -8.03 17.43 5.38
C LYS A 29 -8.60 16.93 4.06
N LEU A 30 -7.94 15.94 3.45
CA LEU A 30 -8.36 15.34 2.19
C LEU A 30 -7.83 13.92 2.06
N VAL A 31 -8.65 13.00 1.54
CA VAL A 31 -8.22 11.68 1.09
C VAL A 31 -8.41 11.56 -0.41
N VAL A 32 -7.35 11.31 -1.16
CA VAL A 32 -7.37 11.13 -2.61
C VAL A 32 -7.30 9.64 -2.93
N PHE A 33 -8.36 9.11 -3.51
CA PHE A 33 -8.43 7.71 -3.95
C PHE A 33 -8.03 7.59 -5.41
N SER A 34 -6.92 6.92 -5.69
CA SER A 34 -6.55 6.58 -7.07
C SER A 34 -7.35 5.38 -7.59
N SER A 35 -7.51 5.31 -8.91
CA SER A 35 -8.07 4.13 -9.56
C SER A 35 -7.21 2.89 -9.30
N THR A 36 -7.84 1.75 -9.04
CA THR A 36 -7.18 0.45 -8.90
C THR A 36 -6.86 -0.22 -10.25
N LEU A 37 -7.25 0.39 -11.35
CA LEU A 37 -7.06 -0.15 -12.70
C LEU A 37 -5.61 0.07 -13.16
N ILE A 38 -5.14 -0.83 -14.02
CA ILE A 38 -3.79 -0.79 -14.60
C ILE A 38 -3.73 0.29 -15.68
N GLY A 39 -3.17 1.44 -15.33
CA GLY A 39 -3.07 2.57 -16.24
C GLY A 39 -4.47 3.08 -16.66
N LYS A 40 -4.62 3.43 -17.95
CA LYS A 40 -5.90 3.89 -18.53
C LYS A 40 -6.81 2.77 -19.02
N ARG A 41 -6.47 1.48 -18.74
CA ARG A 41 -7.21 0.32 -19.24
C ARG A 41 -8.52 0.14 -18.50
N GLY A 42 -9.56 -0.30 -19.23
CA GLY A 42 -10.80 -0.79 -18.63
C GLY A 42 -10.60 -2.11 -17.86
N ILE A 43 -11.65 -2.57 -17.17
CA ILE A 43 -11.57 -3.81 -16.35
C ILE A 43 -11.20 -5.02 -17.21
N LEU A 44 -11.87 -5.22 -18.32
CA LEU A 44 -11.62 -6.37 -19.22
C LEU A 44 -10.21 -6.34 -19.80
N GLU A 45 -9.76 -5.16 -20.23
CA GLU A 45 -8.39 -4.98 -20.75
C GLU A 45 -7.34 -5.22 -19.68
N SER A 46 -7.60 -4.79 -18.43
CA SER A 46 -6.71 -5.05 -17.29
C SER A 46 -6.61 -6.54 -16.97
N VAL A 47 -7.71 -7.27 -17.03
CA VAL A 47 -7.73 -8.73 -16.84
C VAL A 47 -6.99 -9.43 -17.97
N LYS A 48 -7.26 -9.06 -19.23
CA LYS A 48 -6.55 -9.61 -20.40
C LYS A 48 -5.04 -9.37 -20.29
N TRP A 49 -4.64 -8.13 -20.03
CA TRP A 49 -3.25 -7.77 -19.84
C TRP A 49 -2.58 -8.58 -18.71
N SER A 50 -3.26 -8.72 -17.57
CA SER A 50 -2.76 -9.52 -16.43
C SER A 50 -2.55 -10.97 -16.85
N PHE A 51 -3.54 -11.57 -17.53
CA PHE A 51 -3.43 -12.95 -18.02
C PHE A 51 -2.24 -13.15 -18.97
N GLU A 52 -2.05 -12.23 -19.92
CA GLU A 52 -0.97 -12.28 -20.91
C GLU A 52 0.42 -12.11 -20.27
N ASN A 53 0.56 -11.21 -19.30
CA ASN A 53 1.85 -10.82 -18.73
C ASN A 53 2.21 -11.55 -17.43
N THR A 54 1.24 -11.75 -16.53
CA THR A 54 1.49 -12.33 -15.21
C THR A 54 1.03 -13.80 -15.10
N GLY A 55 0.26 -14.28 -16.09
CA GLY A 55 -0.27 -15.64 -16.15
C GLY A 55 -1.55 -15.85 -15.36
N ILE A 56 -2.22 -17.00 -15.66
CA ILE A 56 -3.56 -17.32 -15.13
C ILE A 56 -3.59 -17.38 -13.60
N ARG A 57 -2.58 -17.98 -12.96
CA ARG A 57 -2.56 -18.16 -11.50
C ARG A 57 -2.55 -16.81 -10.76
N HIS A 58 -1.70 -15.87 -11.19
CA HIS A 58 -1.62 -14.56 -10.60
C HIS A 58 -2.88 -13.72 -10.90
N THR A 59 -3.42 -13.85 -12.11
CA THR A 59 -4.67 -13.18 -12.48
C THR A 59 -5.84 -13.64 -11.63
N LEU A 60 -6.01 -14.98 -11.48
CA LEU A 60 -7.05 -15.54 -10.60
C LEU A 60 -6.86 -15.14 -9.14
N PHE A 61 -5.62 -15.14 -8.64
CA PHE A 61 -5.31 -14.63 -7.29
C PHE A 61 -5.79 -13.19 -7.11
N LYS A 62 -5.44 -12.30 -8.04
CA LYS A 62 -5.87 -10.89 -7.99
C LYS A 62 -7.39 -10.74 -8.03
N LEU A 63 -8.05 -11.47 -8.93
CA LEU A 63 -9.52 -11.46 -9.05
C LEU A 63 -10.19 -11.98 -7.79
N LEU A 64 -9.67 -13.07 -7.20
CA LEU A 64 -10.19 -13.63 -5.96
C LEU A 64 -10.05 -12.65 -4.79
N VAL A 65 -8.85 -12.11 -4.56
CA VAL A 65 -8.60 -11.12 -3.51
C VAL A 65 -9.51 -9.91 -3.68
N TYR A 66 -9.54 -9.33 -4.89
CA TYR A 66 -10.38 -8.19 -5.18
C TYR A 66 -11.88 -8.50 -5.00
N GLY A 67 -12.32 -9.66 -5.50
CA GLY A 67 -13.73 -10.10 -5.43
C GLY A 67 -14.19 -10.27 -3.98
N ILE A 68 -13.42 -11.01 -3.16
CA ILE A 68 -13.75 -11.25 -1.74
C ILE A 68 -13.91 -9.91 -1.00
N PHE A 69 -12.89 -9.04 -1.07
CA PHE A 69 -12.95 -7.78 -0.32
C PHE A 69 -13.96 -6.79 -0.89
N LYS A 70 -14.29 -6.85 -2.20
CA LYS A 70 -15.39 -6.09 -2.79
C LYS A 70 -16.75 -6.53 -2.22
N VAL A 71 -16.99 -7.84 -2.13
CA VAL A 71 -18.22 -8.39 -1.53
C VAL A 71 -18.34 -7.97 -0.06
N ILE A 72 -17.26 -8.12 0.71
CA ILE A 72 -17.25 -7.72 2.12
C ILE A 72 -17.54 -6.22 2.28
N ARG A 73 -16.95 -5.38 1.42
CA ARG A 73 -17.24 -3.93 1.42
C ARG A 73 -18.71 -3.64 1.16
N ILE A 74 -19.34 -4.35 0.22
CA ILE A 74 -20.76 -4.21 -0.07
C ILE A 74 -21.59 -4.62 1.16
N LEU A 75 -21.26 -5.75 1.79
CA LEU A 75 -21.93 -6.20 3.01
C LEU A 75 -21.78 -5.18 4.15
N CYS A 76 -20.58 -4.66 4.39
CA CYS A 76 -20.36 -3.60 5.39
C CYS A 76 -21.14 -2.32 5.08
N ARG A 77 -21.37 -2.01 3.79
CA ARG A 77 -22.17 -0.85 3.39
C ARG A 77 -23.67 -1.06 3.63
N LEU A 78 -24.17 -2.25 3.34
CA LEU A 78 -25.59 -2.61 3.50
C LEU A 78 -25.95 -2.88 4.97
N LEU A 79 -25.00 -3.35 5.77
CA LEU A 79 -25.17 -3.72 7.16
C LEU A 79 -24.30 -2.81 8.03
N PRO A 80 -24.77 -1.61 8.37
CA PRO A 80 -23.95 -0.57 9.05
C PRO A 80 -23.47 -0.97 10.45
N PHE A 81 -24.11 -1.98 11.09
CA PHE A 81 -23.67 -2.57 12.36
C PHE A 81 -22.41 -3.44 12.22
N ILE A 82 -22.05 -3.86 10.99
CA ILE A 82 -20.78 -4.56 10.74
C ILE A 82 -19.66 -3.55 10.75
N GLU A 83 -18.67 -3.77 11.61
CA GLU A 83 -17.47 -2.94 11.66
C GLU A 83 -16.74 -2.96 10.31
N ASN A 84 -16.49 -1.77 9.78
CA ASN A 84 -15.70 -1.66 8.55
C ASN A 84 -14.21 -1.85 8.86
N ARG A 85 -13.66 -2.99 8.45
CA ARG A 85 -12.25 -3.36 8.61
C ARG A 85 -11.52 -3.52 7.27
N TYR A 86 -12.16 -3.09 6.15
CA TYR A 86 -11.75 -3.55 4.83
C TYR A 86 -11.70 -2.48 3.74
N SER A 87 -12.19 -1.27 4.00
CA SER A 87 -12.30 -0.21 3.00
C SER A 87 -12.02 1.16 3.58
N SER A 88 -11.00 1.82 3.06
CA SER A 88 -10.67 3.19 3.42
C SER A 88 -11.79 4.16 3.00
N SER A 89 -12.37 3.97 1.81
CA SER A 89 -13.43 4.86 1.32
C SER A 89 -14.70 4.79 2.17
N LEU A 90 -15.09 3.59 2.60
CA LEU A 90 -16.24 3.43 3.48
C LEU A 90 -15.96 4.02 4.87
N TRP A 91 -14.73 3.88 5.37
CA TRP A 91 -14.33 4.48 6.65
C TRP A 91 -14.37 6.01 6.57
N VAL A 92 -13.79 6.58 5.52
CA VAL A 92 -13.79 8.03 5.25
C VAL A 92 -15.21 8.57 5.15
N GLN A 93 -16.09 7.88 4.42
CA GLN A 93 -17.51 8.25 4.29
C GLN A 93 -18.25 8.23 5.65
N ARG A 94 -18.09 7.16 6.44
CA ARG A 94 -18.72 7.02 7.76
C ARG A 94 -18.23 8.06 8.77
N ASN A 95 -17.06 8.62 8.56
CA ASN A 95 -16.47 9.64 9.41
C ASN A 95 -16.59 11.06 8.87
N ASN A 96 -17.35 11.27 7.78
CA ASN A 96 -17.60 12.56 7.15
C ASN A 96 -16.32 13.32 6.79
N LEU A 97 -15.28 12.61 6.32
CA LEU A 97 -14.05 13.23 5.86
C LEU A 97 -14.13 13.57 4.38
N ASN A 98 -13.48 14.67 3.98
CA ASN A 98 -13.38 15.05 2.59
C ASN A 98 -12.58 14.03 1.79
N SER A 99 -13.14 13.60 0.66
CA SER A 99 -12.44 12.68 -0.24
C SER A 99 -12.81 12.91 -1.69
N ILE A 100 -11.85 12.63 -2.56
CA ILE A 100 -12.00 12.69 -4.02
C ILE A 100 -11.45 11.42 -4.66
N SER A 101 -11.96 11.11 -5.85
CA SER A 101 -11.42 10.04 -6.69
C SER A 101 -10.62 10.65 -7.84
N ALA A 102 -9.41 10.16 -8.05
CA ALA A 102 -8.49 10.65 -9.07
C ALA A 102 -8.14 9.56 -10.08
N ALA A 103 -8.56 9.73 -11.34
CA ALA A 103 -8.07 8.90 -12.43
C ALA A 103 -6.58 9.21 -12.72
N ASN A 104 -6.18 10.46 -12.56
CA ASN A 104 -4.81 10.94 -12.61
C ASN A 104 -4.58 11.89 -11.43
N VAL A 105 -3.74 11.48 -10.48
CA VAL A 105 -3.44 12.27 -9.28
C VAL A 105 -2.73 13.59 -9.62
N ASN A 106 -2.00 13.63 -10.73
CA ASN A 106 -1.28 14.80 -11.19
C ASN A 106 -2.13 15.72 -12.11
N ALA A 107 -3.43 15.48 -12.22
CA ALA A 107 -4.31 16.37 -12.99
C ALA A 107 -4.44 17.73 -12.29
N PRO A 108 -4.48 18.86 -13.05
CA PRO A 108 -4.50 20.20 -12.46
C PRO A 108 -5.62 20.39 -11.44
N GLU A 109 -6.80 19.85 -11.69
CA GLU A 109 -7.96 19.92 -10.79
C GLU A 109 -7.75 19.17 -9.48
N ILE A 110 -7.02 18.04 -9.50
CA ILE A 110 -6.67 17.26 -8.30
C ILE A 110 -5.58 17.99 -7.51
N MET A 111 -4.55 18.47 -8.19
CA MET A 111 -3.47 19.24 -7.58
C MET A 111 -4.00 20.49 -6.87
N GLU A 112 -4.97 21.19 -7.49
CA GLU A 112 -5.58 22.38 -6.87
C GLU A 112 -6.34 22.00 -5.58
N GLN A 113 -7.08 20.91 -5.55
CA GLN A 113 -7.75 20.43 -4.33
C GLN A 113 -6.74 20.05 -3.23
N ILE A 114 -5.62 19.41 -3.59
CA ILE A 114 -4.54 19.12 -2.64
C ILE A 114 -3.94 20.42 -2.11
N ARG A 115 -3.71 21.42 -2.97
CA ARG A 115 -3.18 22.74 -2.58
C ARG A 115 -4.14 23.48 -1.64
N GLN A 116 -5.44 23.46 -1.92
CA GLN A 116 -6.46 24.06 -1.06
C GLN A 116 -6.56 23.41 0.32
N ALA A 117 -6.28 22.11 0.41
CA ALA A 117 -6.16 21.41 1.69
C ALA A 117 -4.98 21.91 2.52
N ASN A 118 -4.02 22.63 1.90
CA ASN A 118 -2.84 23.24 2.51
C ASN A 118 -2.11 22.26 3.46
N PRO A 119 -1.58 21.12 2.94
CA PRO A 119 -1.05 20.06 3.77
C PRO A 119 0.28 20.44 4.43
N ASP A 120 0.43 20.08 5.70
CA ASP A 120 1.74 20.04 6.36
C ASP A 120 2.49 18.76 5.96
N LEU A 121 1.77 17.64 5.78
CA LEU A 121 2.30 16.33 5.43
C LEU A 121 1.39 15.66 4.38
N ILE A 122 2.00 15.00 3.39
CA ILE A 122 1.30 14.08 2.48
C ILE A 122 1.77 12.66 2.77
N ILE A 123 0.81 11.74 2.94
CA ILE A 123 1.07 10.32 3.17
C ILE A 123 0.58 9.52 1.96
N SER A 124 1.48 8.75 1.35
CA SER A 124 1.19 7.84 0.24
C SER A 124 1.19 6.39 0.73
N VAL A 125 0.10 5.66 0.46
CA VAL A 125 -0.01 4.23 0.77
C VAL A 125 -0.61 3.48 -0.39
N SER A 126 0.11 2.50 -0.92
CA SER A 126 -0.34 1.65 -2.03
C SER A 126 -0.75 2.45 -3.27
N MET A 127 -0.15 3.60 -3.49
CA MET A 127 -0.41 4.42 -4.66
C MET A 127 0.15 3.73 -5.92
N ASN A 128 -0.66 3.63 -6.96
CA ASN A 128 -0.27 2.99 -8.23
C ASN A 128 0.04 4.01 -9.34
N GLN A 129 0.25 5.26 -8.96
CA GLN A 129 0.60 6.36 -9.85
C GLN A 129 1.84 7.08 -9.32
N ILE A 130 2.71 7.49 -10.22
CA ILE A 130 3.89 8.30 -9.89
C ILE A 130 3.40 9.69 -9.51
N ILE A 131 3.81 10.16 -8.33
CA ILE A 131 3.54 11.50 -7.85
C ILE A 131 4.62 12.43 -8.40
N LYS A 132 4.20 13.49 -9.10
CA LYS A 132 5.12 14.45 -9.71
C LYS A 132 5.56 15.52 -8.72
N LYS A 133 6.64 16.22 -9.08
CA LYS A 133 7.29 17.29 -8.31
C LYS A 133 6.30 18.32 -7.75
N ASP A 134 5.33 18.75 -8.55
CA ASP A 134 4.36 19.77 -8.16
C ASP A 134 3.54 19.37 -6.91
N ILE A 135 3.28 18.09 -6.72
CA ILE A 135 2.62 17.58 -5.50
C ILE A 135 3.64 17.36 -4.39
N LEU A 136 4.84 16.83 -4.71
CA LEU A 136 5.88 16.52 -3.73
C LEU A 136 6.36 17.78 -2.98
N THR A 137 6.27 18.95 -3.59
CA THR A 137 6.71 20.23 -3.02
C THR A 137 5.61 21.00 -2.27
N LEU A 138 4.37 20.50 -2.27
CA LEU A 138 3.26 21.20 -1.59
C LEU A 138 3.37 21.18 -0.05
N PRO A 139 3.70 20.04 0.61
CA PRO A 139 3.67 19.99 2.06
C PRO A 139 4.96 20.52 2.69
N VAL A 140 4.83 21.25 3.80
CA VAL A 140 5.98 21.82 4.54
C VAL A 140 6.86 20.70 5.13
N LYS A 141 6.27 19.61 5.60
CA LYS A 141 6.95 18.47 6.24
C LYS A 141 7.22 17.31 5.27
N ARG A 142 7.25 17.59 3.96
CA ARG A 142 7.51 16.64 2.88
C ARG A 142 6.39 15.62 2.65
N CYS A 143 6.62 14.72 1.72
CA CYS A 143 5.77 13.56 1.42
C CYS A 143 6.45 12.30 1.93
N ILE A 144 5.69 11.38 2.52
CA ILE A 144 6.18 10.05 2.91
C ILE A 144 5.40 8.96 2.18
N ASN A 145 6.07 7.84 1.90
CA ASN A 145 5.46 6.66 1.30
C ASN A 145 5.72 5.42 2.16
N VAL A 146 4.74 4.54 2.21
CA VAL A 146 4.85 3.22 2.83
C VAL A 146 5.10 2.18 1.74
N HIS A 147 6.26 1.54 1.77
CA HIS A 147 6.68 0.52 0.84
C HIS A 147 6.98 -0.80 1.56
N CYS A 148 6.35 -1.90 1.11
CA CYS A 148 6.50 -3.20 1.75
C CYS A 148 7.66 -3.99 1.13
N ALA A 149 8.88 -3.44 1.21
CA ALA A 149 10.13 -4.06 0.76
C ALA A 149 11.35 -3.47 1.49
N PRO A 150 12.50 -4.16 1.47
CA PRO A 150 13.76 -3.67 2.03
C PRO A 150 14.46 -2.72 1.02
N LEU A 151 13.99 -1.46 0.93
CA LEU A 151 14.66 -0.45 0.09
C LEU A 151 16.14 -0.28 0.45
N PRO A 152 16.99 -0.01 -0.52
CA PRO A 152 16.76 0.28 -1.95
C PRO A 152 16.48 -0.94 -2.82
N GLN A 153 16.49 -2.13 -2.26
CA GLN A 153 16.14 -3.35 -2.98
C GLN A 153 14.62 -3.51 -3.09
N TYR A 154 14.18 -4.23 -4.13
CA TYR A 154 12.76 -4.53 -4.34
C TYR A 154 11.85 -3.29 -4.49
N GLY A 155 12.37 -2.18 -5.02
CA GLY A 155 11.54 -1.06 -5.45
C GLY A 155 10.55 -1.48 -6.54
N GLY A 156 9.40 -0.78 -6.64
CA GLY A 156 8.39 -1.00 -7.67
C GLY A 156 7.21 -1.86 -7.23
N MET A 157 6.79 -2.84 -8.07
CA MET A 157 5.47 -3.48 -7.95
C MET A 157 5.52 -4.88 -7.34
N SER A 158 4.63 -5.13 -6.35
CA SER A 158 4.43 -6.46 -5.73
C SER A 158 5.70 -7.11 -5.19
N PRO A 159 6.54 -6.39 -4.44
CA PRO A 159 7.85 -6.87 -3.98
C PRO A 159 7.77 -8.19 -3.19
N TYR A 160 6.69 -8.41 -2.46
CA TYR A 160 6.44 -9.64 -1.70
C TYR A 160 6.33 -10.90 -2.59
N VAL A 161 5.87 -10.77 -3.85
CA VAL A 161 5.85 -11.88 -4.81
C VAL A 161 7.26 -12.18 -5.30
N TRP A 162 8.02 -11.13 -5.60
CA TRP A 162 9.40 -11.23 -6.06
C TRP A 162 10.34 -11.78 -4.97
N ALA A 163 10.16 -11.35 -3.72
CA ALA A 163 10.94 -11.88 -2.59
C ALA A 163 10.78 -13.40 -2.45
N LEU A 164 9.54 -13.92 -2.51
CA LEU A 164 9.29 -15.36 -2.47
C LEU A 164 9.78 -16.09 -3.73
N ALA A 165 9.68 -15.46 -4.90
CA ALA A 165 10.19 -16.03 -6.15
C ALA A 165 11.72 -16.12 -6.19
N ASN A 166 12.41 -15.18 -5.54
CA ASN A 166 13.86 -15.14 -5.39
C ASN A 166 14.37 -15.95 -4.17
N ASN A 167 13.44 -16.59 -3.44
CA ASN A 167 13.75 -17.39 -2.24
C ASN A 167 14.46 -16.58 -1.13
N GLU A 168 14.06 -15.33 -0.96
CA GLU A 168 14.56 -14.47 0.13
C GLU A 168 14.12 -15.02 1.50
N ASP A 169 14.92 -14.80 2.53
CA ASP A 169 14.60 -15.17 3.90
C ASP A 169 13.72 -14.12 4.60
N HIS A 170 13.62 -12.93 4.01
CA HIS A 170 12.81 -11.84 4.53
C HIS A 170 12.32 -10.90 3.43
N SER A 171 11.32 -10.11 3.79
CA SER A 171 10.98 -8.82 3.20
C SER A 171 11.13 -7.74 4.26
N ALA A 172 10.60 -6.55 4.03
CA ALA A 172 10.59 -5.49 5.03
C ALA A 172 9.36 -4.60 4.89
N THR A 173 9.18 -3.74 5.87
CA THR A 173 8.33 -2.56 5.78
C THR A 173 9.22 -1.33 5.87
N THR A 174 9.16 -0.48 4.88
CA THR A 174 9.94 0.77 4.79
C THR A 174 8.99 1.96 4.73
N ILE A 175 9.22 2.96 5.57
CA ILE A 175 8.63 4.30 5.41
C ILE A 175 9.75 5.24 5.03
N HIS A 176 9.60 5.94 3.93
CA HIS A 176 10.62 6.80 3.36
C HIS A 176 10.04 8.11 2.85
N TYR A 177 10.85 9.13 2.75
CA TYR A 177 10.47 10.36 2.06
C TYR A 177 10.31 10.09 0.57
N MET A 178 9.38 10.82 -0.06
CA MET A 178 9.20 10.74 -1.51
C MET A 178 10.02 11.81 -2.21
N GLU A 179 10.65 11.41 -3.30
CA GLU A 179 11.40 12.26 -4.22
C GLU A 179 10.98 11.99 -5.67
N GLU A 180 11.56 12.68 -6.65
CA GLU A 180 11.24 12.46 -8.06
C GLU A 180 11.65 11.05 -8.54
N GLY A 181 12.70 10.48 -7.94
CA GLY A 181 13.12 9.10 -8.16
C GLY A 181 12.18 8.10 -7.49
N LEU A 182 11.85 7.02 -8.20
CA LEU A 182 10.92 6.01 -7.70
C LEU A 182 11.55 5.23 -6.54
N ASP A 183 10.95 5.32 -5.34
CA ASP A 183 11.35 4.67 -4.11
C ASP A 183 12.80 4.98 -3.67
N GLU A 184 13.36 6.18 -4.02
CA GLU A 184 14.76 6.57 -3.80
C GLU A 184 14.99 7.53 -2.63
N GLY A 185 13.94 8.10 -2.05
CA GLY A 185 14.06 9.09 -0.97
C GLY A 185 14.60 8.48 0.33
N ASP A 186 15.11 9.34 1.20
CA ASP A 186 15.71 8.94 2.48
C ASP A 186 14.78 8.07 3.31
N ILE A 187 15.29 6.99 3.87
CA ILE A 187 14.55 6.06 4.72
C ILE A 187 14.40 6.68 6.12
N ILE A 188 13.15 6.74 6.60
CA ILE A 188 12.82 7.14 7.97
C ILE A 188 12.93 5.92 8.89
N VAL A 189 12.23 4.84 8.52
CA VAL A 189 12.27 3.58 9.26
C VAL A 189 12.17 2.41 8.29
N GLN A 190 12.92 1.36 8.58
CA GLN A 190 12.83 0.09 7.86
C GLN A 190 12.89 -1.06 8.85
N GLU A 191 11.92 -1.95 8.80
CA GLU A 191 11.88 -3.13 9.65
C GLU A 191 11.73 -4.41 8.85
N LYS A 192 12.55 -5.38 9.20
CA LYS A 192 12.58 -6.71 8.61
C LYS A 192 11.32 -7.50 8.96
N VAL A 193 10.75 -8.16 7.96
CA VAL A 193 9.63 -9.11 8.09
C VAL A 193 10.07 -10.46 7.56
N ASN A 194 10.36 -11.39 8.44
CA ASN A 194 10.90 -12.71 8.07
C ASN A 194 9.89 -13.51 7.22
N VAL A 195 10.38 -14.15 6.17
CA VAL A 195 9.63 -15.16 5.43
C VAL A 195 9.54 -16.43 6.28
N GLN A 196 8.35 -16.99 6.42
CA GLN A 196 8.09 -18.18 7.21
C GLN A 196 7.87 -19.40 6.31
N ARG A 197 8.28 -20.58 6.77
CA ARG A 197 7.98 -21.81 6.05
C ARG A 197 6.47 -21.94 5.84
N GLY A 198 6.09 -22.14 4.59
CA GLY A 198 4.69 -22.25 4.22
C GLY A 198 3.95 -20.91 4.06
N ASP A 199 4.65 -19.80 3.96
CA ASP A 199 4.04 -18.53 3.58
C ASP A 199 3.36 -18.59 2.21
N SER A 200 2.46 -17.67 2.02
CA SER A 200 1.94 -17.25 0.73
C SER A 200 2.34 -15.80 0.46
N ALA A 201 2.24 -15.38 -0.78
CA ALA A 201 2.42 -13.97 -1.12
C ALA A 201 1.44 -13.07 -0.36
N PHE A 202 0.20 -13.54 -0.17
CA PHE A 202 -0.79 -12.83 0.64
C PHE A 202 -0.34 -12.70 2.10
N SER A 203 0.06 -13.81 2.76
CA SER A 203 0.41 -13.80 4.19
C SER A 203 1.64 -12.94 4.48
N LEU A 204 2.67 -13.00 3.63
CA LEU A 204 3.85 -12.14 3.76
C LEU A 204 3.47 -10.66 3.62
N PHE A 205 2.74 -10.31 2.55
CA PHE A 205 2.31 -8.92 2.34
C PHE A 205 1.41 -8.41 3.47
N TYR A 206 0.50 -9.25 3.97
CA TYR A 206 -0.36 -8.90 5.08
C TYR A 206 0.44 -8.58 6.36
N ARG A 207 1.48 -9.39 6.68
CA ARG A 207 2.37 -9.10 7.83
C ARG A 207 3.14 -7.80 7.64
N CYS A 208 3.65 -7.52 6.43
CA CYS A 208 4.27 -6.23 6.13
C CYS A 208 3.27 -5.07 6.37
N CYS A 209 2.03 -5.20 5.90
CA CYS A 209 0.99 -4.18 6.12
C CYS A 209 0.63 -3.99 7.59
N LEU A 210 0.58 -5.08 8.39
CA LEU A 210 0.34 -5.00 9.83
C LEU A 210 1.47 -4.25 10.55
N ARG A 211 2.73 -4.50 10.16
CA ARG A 211 3.86 -3.75 10.73
C ARG A 211 3.85 -2.29 10.28
N ALA A 212 3.57 -2.04 9.00
CA ALA A 212 3.41 -0.68 8.47
C ALA A 212 2.36 0.14 9.22
N ARG A 213 1.25 -0.51 9.63
CA ARG A 213 0.17 0.12 10.39
C ARG A 213 0.63 0.71 11.71
N GLU A 214 1.56 0.05 12.39
CA GLU A 214 2.13 0.50 13.66
C GLU A 214 3.15 1.61 13.41
N LEU A 215 4.12 1.35 12.54
CA LEU A 215 5.20 2.28 12.20
C LEU A 215 4.68 3.60 11.63
N LEU A 216 3.61 3.59 10.85
CA LEU A 216 3.06 4.83 10.28
C LEU A 216 2.60 5.81 11.37
N VAL A 217 2.01 5.30 12.44
CA VAL A 217 1.58 6.15 13.56
C VAL A 217 2.79 6.74 14.28
N GLU A 218 3.80 5.92 14.56
CA GLU A 218 5.05 6.34 15.23
C GLU A 218 5.77 7.41 14.41
N VAL A 219 5.98 7.16 13.12
CA VAL A 219 6.65 8.11 12.20
C VAL A 219 5.89 9.44 12.10
N VAL A 220 4.56 9.42 12.05
CA VAL A 220 3.77 10.67 11.99
C VAL A 220 3.87 11.44 13.31
N ASP A 221 3.90 10.76 14.46
CA ASP A 221 4.11 11.37 15.77
C ASP A 221 5.51 12.05 15.84
N GLU A 222 6.56 11.37 15.36
CA GLU A 222 7.93 11.90 15.31
C GLU A 222 8.07 13.12 14.35
N ILE A 223 7.41 13.04 13.16
CA ILE A 223 7.37 14.18 12.22
C ILE A 223 6.68 15.39 12.86
N GLU A 224 5.61 15.20 13.58
CA GLU A 224 4.90 16.28 14.27
C GLU A 224 5.77 16.89 15.37
N ALA A 225 6.42 16.04 16.19
CA ALA A 225 7.33 16.46 17.25
C ALA A 225 8.63 17.10 16.73
N GLY A 226 8.97 16.93 15.44
CA GLY A 226 10.25 17.38 14.88
C GLY A 226 11.46 16.55 15.32
N THR A 227 11.23 15.32 15.77
CA THR A 227 12.27 14.38 16.26
C THR A 227 12.61 13.28 15.25
N VAL A 228 11.89 13.24 14.11
CA VAL A 228 12.12 12.25 13.08
C VAL A 228 13.54 12.32 12.54
N THR A 229 14.16 11.16 12.39
CA THR A 229 15.47 10.99 11.73
C THR A 229 15.30 10.23 10.42
N SER A 230 16.25 10.39 9.52
CA SER A 230 16.29 9.63 8.28
C SER A 230 17.72 9.42 7.82
N TYR A 231 17.93 8.43 6.96
CA TYR A 231 19.23 8.14 6.35
C TYR A 231 19.10 7.90 4.84
N LYS A 232 20.16 8.24 4.13
CA LYS A 232 20.21 8.06 2.67
C LYS A 232 20.26 6.59 2.28
N GLN A 233 19.59 6.25 1.20
CA GLN A 233 19.69 4.93 0.60
C GLN A 233 21.02 4.77 -0.15
N ASP A 234 21.63 3.59 -0.08
CA ASP A 234 22.73 3.21 -0.97
C ASP A 234 22.15 2.77 -2.32
N LEU A 235 21.96 3.73 -3.21
CA LEU A 235 21.37 3.47 -4.53
C LEU A 235 22.23 2.57 -5.44
N SER A 236 23.48 2.27 -5.07
CA SER A 236 24.29 1.28 -5.80
C SER A 236 23.72 -0.15 -5.67
N GLN A 237 22.93 -0.40 -4.63
CA GLN A 237 22.25 -1.67 -4.38
C GLN A 237 20.79 -1.68 -4.84
N LYS A 238 20.34 -0.63 -5.51
CA LYS A 238 18.95 -0.51 -5.95
C LYS A 238 18.60 -1.62 -6.93
N THR A 239 17.49 -2.29 -6.64
CA THR A 239 16.80 -3.17 -7.60
C THR A 239 15.37 -2.69 -7.80
N TYR A 240 14.87 -2.87 -9.02
CA TYR A 240 13.52 -2.48 -9.40
C TYR A 240 12.79 -3.64 -10.07
N PHE A 241 11.58 -3.89 -9.61
CA PHE A 241 10.71 -4.92 -10.17
C PHE A 241 9.39 -4.32 -10.65
N SER A 242 9.00 -4.64 -11.86
CA SER A 242 7.68 -4.35 -12.39
C SER A 242 6.65 -5.40 -11.90
N TRP A 243 5.51 -5.50 -12.55
CA TRP A 243 4.53 -6.54 -12.26
C TRP A 243 5.15 -7.94 -12.35
N PRO A 244 4.78 -8.88 -11.44
CA PRO A 244 5.28 -10.26 -11.49
C PRO A 244 5.04 -10.90 -12.86
N THR A 245 6.07 -11.55 -13.40
CA THR A 245 5.97 -12.28 -14.66
C THR A 245 5.47 -13.72 -14.44
N LYS A 246 5.15 -14.43 -15.53
CA LYS A 246 4.81 -15.85 -15.48
C LYS A 246 5.93 -16.68 -14.85
N ASP A 247 7.19 -16.35 -15.17
CA ASP A 247 8.36 -17.03 -14.60
C ASP A 247 8.56 -16.71 -13.12
N CYS A 248 8.32 -15.47 -12.71
CA CYS A 248 8.31 -15.11 -11.30
C CYS A 248 7.30 -15.98 -10.51
N VAL A 249 6.07 -16.11 -10.99
CA VAL A 249 5.05 -16.95 -10.34
C VAL A 249 5.43 -18.44 -10.36
N LYS A 250 6.06 -18.92 -11.43
CA LYS A 250 6.58 -20.29 -11.52
C LYS A 250 7.69 -20.55 -10.49
N ASN A 251 8.63 -19.62 -10.36
CA ASN A 251 9.73 -19.72 -9.39
C ASN A 251 9.22 -19.68 -7.95
N LEU A 252 8.26 -18.80 -7.62
CA LEU A 252 7.59 -18.78 -6.33
C LEU A 252 7.03 -20.17 -5.95
N HIS A 253 6.34 -20.84 -6.89
CA HIS A 253 5.83 -22.19 -6.64
C HIS A 253 6.95 -23.25 -6.53
N LYS A 254 8.02 -23.14 -7.32
CA LYS A 254 9.19 -24.04 -7.25
C LYS A 254 9.88 -23.93 -5.89
N ASN A 255 9.90 -22.76 -5.28
CA ASN A 255 10.44 -22.50 -3.95
C ASN A 255 9.52 -22.97 -2.80
N GLY A 256 8.38 -23.63 -3.12
CA GLY A 256 7.44 -24.17 -2.12
C GLY A 256 6.42 -23.16 -1.59
N TYR A 257 6.34 -21.97 -2.18
CA TYR A 257 5.37 -20.93 -1.80
C TYR A 257 4.14 -20.94 -2.71
N CYS A 258 3.11 -20.22 -2.32
CA CYS A 258 1.90 -20.01 -3.14
C CYS A 258 1.43 -18.56 -3.08
N LEU A 259 0.50 -18.18 -3.94
CA LEU A 259 -0.01 -16.82 -3.99
C LEU A 259 -0.95 -16.51 -2.83
N ALA A 260 -1.85 -17.44 -2.48
CA ALA A 260 -2.72 -17.35 -1.31
C ALA A 260 -3.20 -18.73 -0.87
N LYS A 261 -3.66 -18.82 0.39
CA LYS A 261 -4.31 -19.99 1.02
C LYS A 261 -5.66 -19.55 1.61
N ILE A 262 -6.58 -20.48 1.82
CA ILE A 262 -7.86 -20.20 2.49
C ILE A 262 -7.62 -19.62 3.89
N ALA A 263 -6.64 -20.15 4.62
CA ALA A 263 -6.26 -19.65 5.94
C ALA A 263 -5.83 -18.19 5.95
N ASP A 264 -5.29 -17.66 4.85
CA ASP A 264 -4.90 -16.25 4.76
C ASP A 264 -6.13 -15.34 4.85
N PHE A 265 -7.20 -15.69 4.15
CA PHE A 265 -8.45 -14.92 4.18
C PHE A 265 -9.14 -15.02 5.53
N THR A 266 -9.19 -16.19 6.14
CA THR A 266 -9.77 -16.35 7.48
C THR A 266 -8.97 -15.56 8.53
N ASN A 267 -7.64 -15.58 8.46
CA ASN A 267 -6.80 -14.76 9.33
C ASN A 267 -7.01 -13.25 9.10
N ALA A 268 -7.09 -12.83 7.85
CA ALA A 268 -7.34 -11.42 7.51
C ALA A 268 -8.73 -10.95 7.96
N LEU A 269 -9.73 -11.82 7.93
CA LEU A 269 -11.11 -11.51 8.30
C LEU A 269 -11.33 -11.51 9.82
N PHE A 270 -10.74 -12.45 10.54
CA PHE A 270 -11.09 -12.72 11.94
C PHE A 270 -9.94 -12.44 12.92
N ASN A 271 -8.67 -12.59 12.50
CA ASN A 271 -7.50 -12.49 13.36
C ASN A 271 -6.60 -11.29 12.96
N GLN A 272 -7.06 -10.07 13.21
CA GLN A 272 -6.27 -8.85 12.90
C GLN A 272 -5.16 -8.55 13.92
N LYS A 273 -4.83 -9.48 14.83
CA LYS A 273 -3.65 -9.36 15.69
C LYS A 273 -2.46 -10.00 15.00
N PRO A 274 -1.31 -9.33 14.92
CA PRO A 274 -0.10 -9.98 14.44
C PRO A 274 0.24 -11.12 15.40
N ARG A 275 0.36 -12.35 14.91
CA ARG A 275 1.13 -13.37 15.61
C ARG A 275 2.60 -13.02 15.38
N ILE A 276 3.10 -12.07 16.15
CA ILE A 276 4.53 -11.82 16.25
C ILE A 276 5.08 -12.97 17.11
N LYS A 277 5.78 -13.89 16.49
CA LYS A 277 6.72 -14.80 17.15
C LYS A 277 8.11 -14.42 16.69
#